data_58f2407c07d70a2113500d1cb1b9196a
#
_entry.id   58f2407c07d70a2113500d1cb1b9196a
#
_cell.length_a   1.000
_cell.length_b   1.000
_cell.length_c   1.000
_cell.angle_alpha   90.00
_cell.angle_beta   90.00
_cell.angle_gamma   90.00
#
_symmetry.space_group_name_H-M   'P 1'
#
loop_
_entity.id
_entity.type
_entity.pdbx_description
1 polymer ?
#
loop_
_entity_poly.entity_id
_entity_poly.type
_entity_poly.pdbx_seq_one_letter_code
_entity_poly.pdbx_strand_id
1 'polypeptide(L)'
;TAAAVIAFQRAAGLAGDGIAGPRTMTALRGLSDTDRPPPDVPPALSDEEVDELFGPMLWTPAPTLAEPGAIRITNNWQKVCLRMVEIPQLRGIPGAPASCKIPLHVLVVEQTRALWAAWEKAGLLPLVLSWAGSWNPRLVRGGSTLSRHAYAVSWDINAAWNGLGKAPAPRGAKGSVVELVPLAVEHGYTNGMNWSRPDPMHWEACRVM
;
A
#
# COMPACT_ATOMS: atom_id res chain seq x y z
N THR A 1 9.86 -4.93 -20.90
CA THR A 1 10.18 -4.63 -22.31
C THR A 1 11.42 -5.41 -22.74
N ALA A 2 11.57 -5.73 -24.04
CA ALA A 2 12.77 -6.40 -24.58
C ALA A 2 14.06 -5.64 -24.23
N ALA A 3 14.03 -4.31 -24.23
CA ALA A 3 15.18 -3.47 -23.87
C ALA A 3 15.65 -3.70 -22.42
N ALA A 4 14.73 -3.87 -21.47
CA ALA A 4 15.08 -4.17 -20.08
C ALA A 4 15.68 -5.57 -19.92
N VAL A 5 15.19 -6.56 -20.69
CA VAL A 5 15.75 -7.92 -20.74
C VAL A 5 17.16 -7.90 -21.29
N ILE A 6 17.40 -7.17 -22.40
CA ILE A 6 18.73 -7.00 -23.00
C ILE A 6 19.73 -6.37 -22.01
N ALA A 7 19.31 -5.29 -21.35
CA ALA A 7 20.15 -4.61 -20.34
C ALA A 7 20.55 -5.56 -19.21
N PHE A 8 19.59 -6.30 -18.67
CA PHE A 8 19.84 -7.30 -17.63
C PHE A 8 20.78 -8.42 -18.13
N GLN A 9 20.52 -8.99 -19.30
CA GLN A 9 21.34 -10.06 -19.87
C GLN A 9 22.80 -9.63 -20.02
N ARG A 10 23.04 -8.43 -20.53
CA ARG A 10 24.40 -7.86 -20.67
C ARG A 10 25.08 -7.69 -19.31
N ALA A 11 24.35 -7.16 -18.30
CA ALA A 11 24.85 -7.00 -16.94
C ALA A 11 25.18 -8.35 -16.29
N ALA A 12 24.43 -9.40 -16.62
CA ALA A 12 24.64 -10.77 -16.13
C ALA A 12 25.64 -11.58 -16.96
N GLY A 13 26.35 -10.97 -17.92
CA GLY A 13 27.30 -11.66 -18.80
C GLY A 13 26.66 -12.64 -19.80
N LEU A 14 25.38 -12.45 -20.10
CA LEU A 14 24.62 -13.25 -21.07
C LEU A 14 24.52 -12.55 -22.42
N ALA A 15 24.22 -13.32 -23.49
CA ALA A 15 23.88 -12.74 -24.77
C ALA A 15 22.62 -11.89 -24.66
N GLY A 16 22.66 -10.63 -25.10
CA GLY A 16 21.56 -9.67 -25.01
C GLY A 16 20.57 -9.85 -26.16
N ASP A 17 19.86 -10.98 -26.22
CA ASP A 17 18.87 -11.31 -27.24
C ASP A 17 17.46 -10.78 -26.95
N GLY A 18 17.22 -10.25 -25.76
CA GLY A 18 15.93 -9.73 -25.32
C GLY A 18 14.89 -10.82 -25.00
N ILE A 19 15.27 -12.10 -24.99
CA ILE A 19 14.40 -13.23 -24.70
C ILE A 19 14.65 -13.71 -23.28
N ALA A 20 13.64 -13.72 -22.42
CA ALA A 20 13.73 -14.23 -21.06
C ALA A 20 13.71 -15.78 -21.06
N GLY A 21 14.70 -16.38 -21.72
CA GLY A 21 14.89 -17.83 -21.78
C GLY A 21 15.43 -18.44 -20.48
N PRO A 22 15.64 -19.80 -20.44
CA PRO A 22 16.08 -20.50 -19.23
C PRO A 22 17.34 -19.93 -18.58
N ARG A 23 18.35 -19.54 -19.36
CA ARG A 23 19.59 -18.94 -18.86
C ARG A 23 19.36 -17.57 -18.19
N THR A 24 18.52 -16.72 -18.82
CA THR A 24 18.12 -15.43 -18.28
C THR A 24 17.34 -15.61 -16.97
N MET A 25 16.43 -16.58 -16.92
CA MET A 25 15.64 -16.88 -15.73
C MET A 25 16.52 -17.46 -14.60
N THR A 26 17.52 -18.27 -14.93
CA THR A 26 18.50 -18.78 -13.93
C THR A 26 19.33 -17.64 -13.36
N ALA A 27 19.82 -16.73 -14.19
CA ALA A 27 20.56 -15.56 -13.74
C ALA A 27 19.69 -14.63 -12.87
N LEU A 28 18.42 -14.40 -13.25
CA LEU A 28 17.45 -13.63 -12.44
C LEU A 28 17.20 -14.27 -11.06
N ARG A 29 17.14 -15.59 -10.98
CA ARG A 29 16.98 -16.32 -9.72
C ARG A 29 18.25 -16.33 -8.88
N GLY A 30 19.42 -16.20 -9.51
CA GLY A 30 20.73 -16.11 -8.84
C GLY A 30 21.08 -14.72 -8.31
N LEU A 31 20.32 -13.67 -8.67
CA LEU A 31 20.46 -12.37 -8.02
C LEU A 31 20.03 -12.51 -6.56
N SER A 32 20.86 -12.05 -5.65
CA SER A 32 20.43 -11.87 -4.27
C SER A 32 19.29 -10.84 -4.26
N ASP A 33 18.33 -11.01 -3.37
CA ASP A 33 17.22 -10.04 -3.25
C ASP A 33 17.70 -8.63 -2.92
N THR A 34 18.93 -8.50 -2.38
CA THR A 34 19.62 -7.23 -2.10
C THR A 34 20.08 -6.51 -3.36
N ASP A 35 20.27 -7.22 -4.48
CA ASP A 35 20.77 -6.65 -5.75
C ASP A 35 19.62 -6.20 -6.69
N ARG A 36 18.39 -6.45 -6.31
CA ARG A 36 17.22 -5.94 -7.05
C ARG A 36 16.98 -4.49 -6.67
N PRO A 37 16.82 -3.59 -7.67
CA PRO A 37 16.42 -2.23 -7.36
C PRO A 37 15.08 -2.24 -6.59
N PRO A 38 14.88 -1.27 -5.69
CA PRO A 38 13.59 -1.10 -5.05
C PRO A 38 12.51 -0.92 -6.12
N PRO A 39 11.28 -1.36 -5.85
CA PRO A 39 10.19 -1.17 -6.80
C PRO A 39 9.98 0.32 -7.08
N ASP A 40 9.64 0.64 -8.32
CA ASP A 40 9.19 1.98 -8.68
C ASP A 40 7.82 2.23 -8.03
N VAL A 41 7.81 3.14 -7.07
CA VAL A 41 6.61 3.48 -6.28
C VAL A 41 6.18 4.88 -6.67
N PRO A 42 4.96 5.07 -7.23
CA PRO A 42 4.47 6.39 -7.60
C PRO A 42 4.37 7.31 -6.36
N PRO A 43 4.47 8.63 -6.54
CA PRO A 43 4.31 9.58 -5.45
C PRO A 43 2.91 9.47 -4.85
N ALA A 44 2.79 9.82 -3.58
CA ALA A 44 1.51 10.04 -2.93
C ALA A 44 0.81 11.27 -3.54
N LEU A 45 -0.51 11.30 -3.48
CA LEU A 45 -1.28 12.50 -3.80
C LEU A 45 -0.95 13.62 -2.80
N SER A 46 -0.90 14.85 -3.27
CA SER A 46 -0.86 16.04 -2.41
C SER A 46 -2.15 16.16 -1.58
N ASP A 47 -2.13 16.97 -0.52
CA ASP A 47 -3.33 17.22 0.29
C ASP A 47 -4.45 17.87 -0.54
N GLU A 48 -4.10 18.75 -1.49
CA GLU A 48 -5.05 19.40 -2.41
C GLU A 48 -5.72 18.37 -3.35
N GLU A 49 -4.93 17.49 -3.97
CA GLU A 49 -5.45 16.40 -4.82
C GLU A 49 -6.35 15.44 -4.05
N VAL A 50 -6.04 15.17 -2.79
CA VAL A 50 -6.88 14.33 -1.93
C VAL A 50 -8.21 14.99 -1.62
N ASP A 51 -8.23 16.28 -1.29
CA ASP A 51 -9.46 17.02 -1.03
C ASP A 51 -10.32 17.15 -2.30
N GLU A 52 -9.69 17.31 -3.47
CA GLU A 52 -10.39 17.35 -4.75
C GLU A 52 -11.04 16.00 -5.10
N LEU A 53 -10.28 14.90 -4.97
CA LEU A 53 -10.74 13.56 -5.37
C LEU A 53 -11.72 12.95 -4.36
N PHE A 54 -11.44 13.08 -3.07
CA PHE A 54 -12.16 12.36 -2.02
C PHE A 54 -13.14 13.26 -1.26
N GLY A 55 -13.27 14.49 -1.70
CA GLY A 55 -14.27 15.46 -1.28
C GLY A 55 -13.90 16.25 -0.03
N PRO A 56 -14.49 17.44 0.13
CA PRO A 56 -14.18 18.30 1.28
C PRO A 56 -14.73 17.66 2.57
N MET A 57 -13.81 17.30 3.46
CA MET A 57 -14.13 16.84 4.79
C MET A 57 -14.10 18.02 5.76
N LEU A 58 -15.27 18.44 6.27
CA LEU A 58 -15.32 19.42 7.36
C LEU A 58 -15.15 18.70 8.69
N TRP A 59 -14.27 19.20 9.53
CA TRP A 59 -13.95 18.55 10.80
C TRP A 59 -13.58 19.54 11.90
N THR A 60 -13.62 19.06 13.14
CA THR A 60 -13.11 19.76 14.34
C THR A 60 -12.17 18.85 15.11
N PRO A 61 -11.19 19.39 15.83
CA PRO A 61 -10.37 18.60 16.75
C PRO A 61 -11.24 17.85 17.77
N ALA A 62 -10.90 16.59 18.01
CA ALA A 62 -11.57 15.74 19.01
C ALA A 62 -10.53 14.80 19.66
N PRO A 63 -9.45 15.35 20.26
CA PRO A 63 -8.35 14.57 20.80
C PRO A 63 -8.80 13.62 21.91
N THR A 64 -8.18 12.42 21.94
CA THR A 64 -8.32 11.46 23.02
C THR A 64 -6.94 11.10 23.58
N LEU A 65 -6.89 10.44 24.74
CA LEU A 65 -5.61 9.95 25.31
C LEU A 65 -4.94 8.93 24.36
N ALA A 66 -5.73 8.09 23.69
CA ALA A 66 -5.22 7.07 22.78
C ALA A 66 -4.83 7.66 21.40
N GLU A 67 -5.51 8.72 20.94
CA GLU A 67 -5.26 9.37 19.64
C GLU A 67 -5.35 10.90 19.81
N PRO A 68 -4.22 11.55 20.15
CA PRO A 68 -4.19 13.00 20.35
C PRO A 68 -4.53 13.82 19.09
N GLY A 69 -4.34 13.24 17.90
CA GLY A 69 -4.67 13.84 16.61
C GLY A 69 -6.08 13.54 16.11
N ALA A 70 -6.93 12.89 16.91
CA ALA A 70 -8.28 12.54 16.48
C ALA A 70 -9.11 13.77 16.11
N ILE A 71 -9.96 13.59 15.10
CA ILE A 71 -10.91 14.60 14.62
C ILE A 71 -12.34 14.06 14.66
N ARG A 72 -13.29 14.96 14.68
CA ARG A 72 -14.69 14.68 14.45
C ARG A 72 -15.12 15.30 13.13
N ILE A 73 -15.62 14.47 12.22
CA ILE A 73 -16.19 14.91 10.94
C ILE A 73 -17.52 15.59 11.24
N THR A 74 -17.74 16.81 10.72
CA THR A 74 -18.88 17.66 11.06
C THR A 74 -19.89 17.82 9.93
N ASN A 75 -19.52 17.43 8.70
CA ASN A 75 -20.46 17.38 7.58
C ASN A 75 -20.94 15.94 7.30
N ASN A 76 -21.72 15.75 6.25
CA ASN A 76 -22.27 14.44 5.87
C ASN A 76 -21.26 13.54 5.10
N TRP A 77 -19.98 13.91 5.02
CA TRP A 77 -18.95 13.21 4.26
C TRP A 77 -18.93 11.71 4.57
N GLN A 78 -18.90 11.35 5.85
CA GLN A 78 -18.87 9.95 6.28
C GLN A 78 -20.07 9.14 5.73
N LYS A 79 -21.26 9.73 5.74
CA LYS A 79 -22.48 9.08 5.23
C LYS A 79 -22.45 8.89 3.72
N VAL A 80 -21.90 9.86 3.00
CA VAL A 80 -21.87 9.89 1.52
C VAL A 80 -20.71 9.07 0.97
N CYS A 81 -19.53 9.22 1.55
CA CYS A 81 -18.29 8.69 0.97
C CYS A 81 -17.86 7.34 1.56
N LEU A 82 -18.26 6.99 2.78
CA LEU A 82 -17.76 5.77 3.43
C LEU A 82 -18.68 4.57 3.17
N ARG A 83 -18.08 3.42 2.91
CA ARG A 83 -18.78 2.12 2.76
C ARG A 83 -18.08 1.05 3.57
N MET A 84 -18.84 0.21 4.24
CA MET A 84 -18.34 -1.04 4.83
C MET A 84 -18.26 -2.09 3.72
N VAL A 85 -17.05 -2.50 3.39
CA VAL A 85 -16.74 -3.35 2.23
C VAL A 85 -16.13 -4.65 2.70
N GLU A 86 -16.65 -5.76 2.22
CA GLU A 86 -16.06 -7.07 2.47
C GLU A 86 -14.85 -7.30 1.53
N ILE A 87 -13.73 -7.65 2.14
CA ILE A 87 -12.49 -8.10 1.48
C ILE A 87 -12.22 -9.52 2.00
N PRO A 88 -12.69 -10.55 1.32
CA PRO A 88 -12.61 -11.95 1.79
C PRO A 88 -11.19 -12.40 2.11
N GLN A 89 -10.20 -11.84 1.43
CA GLN A 89 -8.77 -12.12 1.58
C GLN A 89 -8.22 -11.74 2.96
N LEU A 90 -8.94 -10.91 3.73
CA LEU A 90 -8.58 -10.57 5.12
C LEU A 90 -8.86 -11.72 6.11
N ARG A 91 -9.55 -12.78 5.67
CA ARG A 91 -9.92 -13.89 6.53
C ARG A 91 -8.69 -14.56 7.14
N GLY A 92 -8.66 -14.62 8.47
CA GLY A 92 -7.58 -15.26 9.21
C GLY A 92 -6.30 -14.43 9.34
N ILE A 93 -6.24 -13.24 8.75
CA ILE A 93 -5.10 -12.33 8.96
C ILE A 93 -5.20 -11.72 10.37
N PRO A 94 -4.16 -11.87 11.22
CA PRO A 94 -4.12 -11.29 12.56
C PRO A 94 -4.39 -9.77 12.54
N GLY A 95 -5.30 -9.31 13.40
CA GLY A 95 -5.72 -7.91 13.47
C GLY A 95 -6.82 -7.50 12.50
N ALA A 96 -7.13 -8.33 11.49
CA ALA A 96 -8.24 -8.05 10.59
C ALA A 96 -9.60 -8.32 11.27
N PRO A 97 -10.66 -7.59 10.89
CA PRO A 97 -12.00 -7.84 11.41
C PRO A 97 -12.46 -9.27 11.06
N ALA A 98 -13.05 -9.99 12.02
CA ALA A 98 -13.58 -11.35 11.79
C ALA A 98 -14.61 -11.39 10.65
N SER A 99 -15.34 -10.29 10.44
CA SER A 99 -16.29 -10.13 9.34
C SER A 99 -15.64 -9.89 7.97
N CYS A 100 -14.32 -9.69 7.90
CA CYS A 100 -13.58 -9.22 6.72
C CYS A 100 -14.12 -7.90 6.14
N LYS A 101 -14.94 -7.15 6.89
CA LYS A 101 -15.50 -5.87 6.43
C LYS A 101 -14.68 -4.72 6.97
N ILE A 102 -14.20 -3.87 6.07
CA ILE A 102 -13.44 -2.68 6.37
C ILE A 102 -14.10 -1.42 5.80
N PRO A 103 -13.97 -0.27 6.45
CA PRO A 103 -14.44 0.99 5.89
C PRO A 103 -13.48 1.46 4.79
N LEU A 104 -14.06 1.77 3.62
CA LEU A 104 -13.35 2.32 2.46
C LEU A 104 -14.14 3.49 1.89
N HIS A 105 -13.43 4.44 1.28
CA HIS A 105 -14.04 5.47 0.46
C HIS A 105 -14.69 4.85 -0.78
N VAL A 106 -15.88 5.33 -1.15
CA VAL A 106 -16.69 4.75 -2.24
C VAL A 106 -15.91 4.65 -3.57
N LEU A 107 -15.05 5.62 -3.88
CA LEU A 107 -14.29 5.66 -5.12
C LEU A 107 -13.17 4.62 -5.22
N VAL A 108 -12.68 4.08 -4.10
CA VAL A 108 -11.59 3.10 -4.11
C VAL A 108 -12.04 1.67 -3.84
N VAL A 109 -13.34 1.42 -3.72
CA VAL A 109 -13.87 0.10 -3.37
C VAL A 109 -13.46 -0.96 -4.38
N GLU A 110 -13.74 -0.72 -5.66
CA GLU A 110 -13.51 -1.75 -6.69
C GLU A 110 -12.02 -1.97 -6.97
N GLN A 111 -11.21 -0.91 -6.99
CA GLN A 111 -9.76 -1.08 -7.14
C GLN A 111 -9.13 -1.78 -5.94
N THR A 112 -9.64 -1.55 -4.70
CA THR A 112 -9.19 -2.29 -3.52
C THR A 112 -9.50 -3.78 -3.65
N ARG A 113 -10.75 -4.13 -4.01
CA ARG A 113 -11.14 -5.53 -4.25
C ARG A 113 -10.29 -6.20 -5.32
N ALA A 114 -10.06 -5.49 -6.43
CA ALA A 114 -9.25 -5.99 -7.53
C ALA A 114 -7.80 -6.25 -7.09
N LEU A 115 -7.21 -5.34 -6.31
CA LEU A 115 -5.85 -5.51 -5.79
C LEU A 115 -5.74 -6.74 -4.88
N TRP A 116 -6.63 -6.88 -3.89
CA TRP A 116 -6.59 -8.01 -2.97
C TRP A 116 -6.80 -9.34 -3.70
N ALA A 117 -7.69 -9.38 -4.70
CA ALA A 117 -7.88 -10.55 -5.57
C ALA A 117 -6.62 -10.81 -6.45
N ALA A 118 -5.94 -9.78 -6.92
CA ALA A 118 -4.70 -9.92 -7.68
C ALA A 118 -3.57 -10.48 -6.81
N TRP A 119 -3.40 -10.03 -5.56
CA TRP A 119 -2.46 -10.61 -4.61
C TRP A 119 -2.77 -12.08 -4.32
N GLU A 120 -4.04 -12.43 -4.14
CA GLU A 120 -4.47 -13.83 -3.95
C GLU A 120 -4.10 -14.68 -5.17
N LYS A 121 -4.49 -14.25 -6.36
CA LYS A 121 -4.18 -14.94 -7.63
C LYS A 121 -2.69 -15.12 -7.87
N ALA A 122 -1.88 -14.15 -7.44
CA ALA A 122 -0.41 -14.21 -7.54
C ALA A 122 0.24 -15.05 -6.43
N GLY A 123 -0.53 -15.58 -5.46
CA GLY A 123 0.01 -16.33 -4.33
C GLY A 123 0.75 -15.48 -3.30
N LEU A 124 0.48 -14.17 -3.25
CA LEU A 124 1.18 -13.21 -2.38
C LEU A 124 0.50 -13.00 -1.02
N LEU A 125 -0.74 -13.48 -0.81
CA LEU A 125 -1.43 -13.31 0.48
C LEU A 125 -0.67 -13.84 1.69
N PRO A 126 0.12 -14.94 1.61
CA PRO A 126 0.94 -15.40 2.74
C PRO A 126 1.98 -14.39 3.23
N LEU A 127 2.28 -13.35 2.44
CA LEU A 127 3.16 -12.25 2.85
C LEU A 127 2.44 -11.22 3.75
N VAL A 128 1.11 -11.20 3.76
CA VAL A 128 0.32 -10.32 4.63
C VAL A 128 0.14 -11.01 5.98
N LEU A 129 1.01 -10.69 6.91
CA LEU A 129 1.10 -11.35 8.22
C LEU A 129 0.25 -10.68 9.31
N SER A 130 -0.13 -9.42 9.11
CA SER A 130 -0.98 -8.67 10.04
C SER A 130 -1.66 -7.50 9.37
N TRP A 131 -2.81 -7.13 9.91
CA TRP A 131 -3.59 -5.96 9.57
C TRP A 131 -3.55 -4.96 10.71
N ALA A 132 -3.33 -3.68 10.44
CA ALA A 132 -3.28 -2.63 11.44
C ALA A 132 -4.34 -1.54 11.26
N GLY A 133 -5.24 -1.71 10.28
CA GLY A 133 -6.40 -0.83 10.11
C GLY A 133 -6.43 -0.09 8.77
N SER A 134 -7.63 0.43 8.42
CA SER A 134 -7.82 1.25 7.22
C SER A 134 -8.33 2.66 7.55
N TRP A 135 -9.40 2.79 8.32
CA TRP A 135 -10.02 4.07 8.61
C TRP A 135 -9.77 4.52 10.04
N ASN A 136 -9.22 5.72 10.16
CA ASN A 136 -9.00 6.39 11.44
C ASN A 136 -9.05 7.92 11.20
N PRO A 137 -10.14 8.61 11.60
CA PRO A 137 -10.28 10.04 11.39
C PRO A 137 -9.35 10.83 12.33
N ARG A 138 -8.17 11.14 11.84
CA ARG A 138 -7.12 11.84 12.57
C ARG A 138 -6.21 12.67 11.68
N LEU A 139 -5.42 13.53 12.28
CA LEU A 139 -4.29 14.20 11.63
C LEU A 139 -3.10 13.23 11.45
N VAL A 140 -2.22 13.56 10.53
CA VAL A 140 -0.92 12.90 10.42
C VAL A 140 -0.17 13.03 11.74
N ARG A 141 0.46 11.96 12.20
CA ARG A 141 1.20 11.95 13.47
C ARG A 141 2.38 12.92 13.44
N GLY A 142 2.31 13.95 14.30
CA GLY A 142 3.28 15.04 14.34
C GLY A 142 3.09 16.10 13.26
N GLY A 143 1.97 16.07 12.54
CA GLY A 143 1.58 17.03 11.52
C GLY A 143 0.27 17.73 11.83
N SER A 144 -0.16 18.62 10.93
CA SER A 144 -1.38 19.42 11.01
C SER A 144 -2.39 19.09 9.90
N THR A 145 -2.04 18.25 8.95
CA THR A 145 -2.90 17.84 7.83
C THR A 145 -3.63 16.53 8.12
N LEU A 146 -4.73 16.27 7.41
CA LEU A 146 -5.49 15.04 7.55
C LEU A 146 -4.69 13.82 7.05
N SER A 147 -4.69 12.76 7.84
CA SER A 147 -4.15 11.46 7.42
C SER A 147 -5.01 10.86 6.30
N ARG A 148 -4.40 10.12 5.38
CA ARG A 148 -5.13 9.34 4.34
C ARG A 148 -6.06 8.30 4.97
N HIS A 149 -5.75 7.84 6.18
CA HIS A 149 -6.68 7.03 6.97
C HIS A 149 -7.99 7.75 7.30
N ALA A 150 -8.00 9.08 7.44
CA ALA A 150 -9.23 9.83 7.68
C ALA A 150 -10.19 9.73 6.48
N TYR A 151 -9.65 9.68 5.27
CA TYR A 151 -10.43 9.53 4.03
C TYR A 151 -10.78 8.09 3.67
N ALA A 152 -10.32 7.09 4.46
CA ALA A 152 -10.53 5.66 4.17
C ALA A 152 -10.03 5.22 2.78
N VAL A 153 -8.92 5.81 2.33
CA VAL A 153 -8.24 5.50 1.05
C VAL A 153 -6.91 4.81 1.27
N SER A 154 -6.61 4.43 2.52
CA SER A 154 -5.36 3.81 2.94
C SER A 154 -5.59 2.68 3.94
N TRP A 155 -4.56 1.84 4.10
CA TRP A 155 -4.49 0.81 5.15
C TRP A 155 -3.05 0.50 5.52
N ASP A 156 -2.87 -0.10 6.69
CA ASP A 156 -1.57 -0.55 7.19
C ASP A 156 -1.55 -2.08 7.34
N ILE A 157 -0.46 -2.71 6.84
CA ILE A 157 -0.18 -4.14 7.00
C ILE A 157 1.25 -4.35 7.47
N ASN A 158 1.49 -5.46 8.15
CA ASN A 158 2.82 -5.89 8.60
C ASN A 158 3.58 -4.84 9.44
N ALA A 159 2.86 -4.07 10.25
CA ALA A 159 3.40 -2.94 11.02
C ALA A 159 4.55 -3.31 11.96
N ALA A 160 4.55 -4.55 12.49
CA ALA A 160 5.61 -5.01 13.38
C ALA A 160 7.00 -5.05 12.71
N TRP A 161 7.04 -5.23 11.40
CA TRP A 161 8.29 -5.31 10.60
C TRP A 161 8.58 -4.03 9.80
N ASN A 162 7.59 -3.16 9.64
CA ASN A 162 7.61 -2.00 8.74
C ASN A 162 7.20 -0.71 9.45
N GLY A 163 7.75 -0.48 10.64
CA GLY A 163 7.37 0.67 11.47
C GLY A 163 7.71 2.01 10.84
N LEU A 164 6.89 3.02 11.13
CA LEU A 164 7.11 4.40 10.70
C LEU A 164 8.52 4.89 11.02
N GLY A 165 9.19 5.50 10.04
CA GLY A 165 10.57 6.00 10.13
C GLY A 165 11.64 4.90 9.97
N LYS A 166 11.25 3.66 9.63
CA LYS A 166 12.18 2.55 9.41
C LYS A 166 12.19 2.14 7.94
N ALA A 167 13.32 1.62 7.47
CA ALA A 167 13.38 0.97 6.17
C ALA A 167 12.41 -0.24 6.14
N PRO A 168 11.88 -0.61 4.96
CA PRO A 168 11.07 -1.80 4.81
C PRO A 168 11.83 -3.07 5.19
N ALA A 169 11.11 -4.08 5.69
CA ALA A 169 11.67 -5.41 5.80
C ALA A 169 12.20 -5.86 4.42
N PRO A 170 13.44 -6.38 4.34
CA PRO A 170 14.06 -6.75 3.07
C PRO A 170 13.19 -7.75 2.30
N ARG A 171 13.29 -7.71 0.97
CA ARG A 171 12.62 -8.69 0.10
C ARG A 171 12.95 -10.11 0.56
N GLY A 172 11.95 -10.99 0.58
CA GLY A 172 12.08 -12.37 1.04
C GLY A 172 12.15 -12.56 2.55
N ALA A 173 12.34 -11.48 3.33
CA ALA A 173 12.34 -11.56 4.78
C ALA A 173 10.89 -11.60 5.33
N LYS A 174 10.76 -12.13 6.53
CA LYS A 174 9.47 -12.15 7.24
C LYS A 174 8.92 -10.72 7.38
N GLY A 175 7.70 -10.53 6.95
CA GLY A 175 7.00 -9.25 7.00
C GLY A 175 7.31 -8.31 5.82
N SER A 176 8.15 -8.73 4.85
CA SER A 176 8.38 -7.95 3.64
C SER A 176 7.06 -7.55 2.97
N VAL A 177 7.02 -6.32 2.50
CA VAL A 177 5.91 -5.76 1.70
C VAL A 177 6.37 -5.44 0.28
N VAL A 178 7.66 -5.61 0.01
CA VAL A 178 8.31 -5.21 -1.26
C VAL A 178 7.73 -5.99 -2.45
N GLU A 179 7.39 -7.25 -2.26
CA GLU A 179 6.81 -8.13 -3.29
C GLU A 179 5.39 -7.75 -3.67
N LEU A 180 4.67 -7.08 -2.78
CA LEU A 180 3.28 -6.66 -2.98
C LEU A 180 3.16 -5.42 -3.86
N VAL A 181 4.23 -4.61 -3.92
CA VAL A 181 4.24 -3.28 -4.57
C VAL A 181 3.86 -3.31 -6.05
N PRO A 182 4.41 -4.19 -6.91
CA PRO A 182 4.11 -4.13 -8.35
C PRO A 182 2.61 -4.18 -8.65
N LEU A 183 1.90 -5.13 -8.05
CA LEU A 183 0.46 -5.24 -8.25
C LEU A 183 -0.31 -4.08 -7.60
N ALA A 184 0.16 -3.55 -6.46
CA ALA A 184 -0.47 -2.39 -5.85
C ALA A 184 -0.40 -1.17 -6.76
N VAL A 185 0.76 -0.91 -7.37
CA VAL A 185 0.96 0.18 -8.34
C VAL A 185 0.05 0.02 -9.56
N GLU A 186 -0.07 -1.19 -10.10
CA GLU A 186 -0.99 -1.49 -11.20
C GLU A 186 -2.45 -1.15 -10.84
N HIS A 187 -2.84 -1.32 -9.58
CA HIS A 187 -4.17 -1.04 -9.07
C HIS A 187 -4.33 0.34 -8.44
N GLY A 188 -3.42 1.28 -8.72
CA GLY A 188 -3.56 2.68 -8.30
C GLY A 188 -3.18 2.96 -6.85
N TYR A 189 -2.36 2.11 -6.24
CA TYR A 189 -1.85 2.30 -4.88
C TYR A 189 -0.36 2.59 -4.86
N THR A 190 0.04 3.40 -3.90
CA THR A 190 1.43 3.65 -3.53
C THR A 190 1.74 3.09 -2.14
N ASN A 191 3.03 3.01 -1.80
CA ASN A 191 3.50 2.57 -0.49
C ASN A 191 4.51 3.57 0.07
N GLY A 192 4.47 3.82 1.35
CA GLY A 192 5.30 4.83 2.01
C GLY A 192 6.77 4.47 2.18
N MET A 193 7.27 3.36 1.62
CA MET A 193 8.65 2.90 1.83
C MET A 193 9.73 3.88 1.34
N ASN A 194 9.42 4.69 0.32
CA ASN A 194 10.36 5.63 -0.31
C ASN A 194 10.14 7.09 0.13
N TRP A 195 9.28 7.34 1.11
CA TRP A 195 9.06 8.69 1.62
C TRP A 195 10.29 9.20 2.40
N SER A 196 10.43 10.50 2.54
CA SER A 196 11.50 11.13 3.34
C SER A 196 11.50 10.67 4.79
N ARG A 197 10.32 10.36 5.34
CA ARG A 197 10.10 9.58 6.56
C ARG A 197 9.42 8.29 6.17
N PRO A 198 10.15 7.19 5.96
CA PRO A 198 9.59 5.96 5.46
C PRO A 198 8.42 5.44 6.31
N ASP A 199 7.39 4.94 5.65
CA ASP A 199 6.25 4.27 6.29
C ASP A 199 5.85 3.01 5.49
N PRO A 200 6.67 1.95 5.53
CA PRO A 200 6.47 0.82 4.62
C PRO A 200 5.24 -0.02 4.93
N MET A 201 4.67 0.07 6.15
CA MET A 201 3.40 -0.59 6.46
C MET A 201 2.23 0.09 5.74
N HIS A 202 2.36 1.38 5.38
CA HIS A 202 1.30 2.24 4.88
C HIS A 202 1.12 2.11 3.36
N TRP A 203 -0.12 1.90 2.96
CA TRP A 203 -0.58 1.84 1.57
C TRP A 203 -1.70 2.83 1.38
N GLU A 204 -1.65 3.61 0.30
CA GLU A 204 -2.71 4.58 0.00
C GLU A 204 -2.99 4.67 -1.49
N ALA A 205 -4.22 5.02 -1.84
CA ALA A 205 -4.59 5.29 -3.23
C ALA A 205 -3.84 6.53 -3.73
N CYS A 206 -3.12 6.38 -4.84
CA CYS A 206 -2.44 7.46 -5.54
C CYS A 206 -3.12 7.85 -6.85
N ARG A 207 -4.18 7.16 -7.21
CA ARG A 207 -5.12 7.49 -8.29
C ARG A 207 -6.42 6.71 -8.11
N VAL A 208 -7.50 7.22 -8.65
CA VAL A 208 -8.78 6.52 -8.77
C VAL A 208 -8.82 5.82 -10.13
N MET A 209 -9.24 4.54 -10.14
CA MET A 209 -9.24 3.67 -11.33
C MET A 209 -10.68 3.45 -11.82
#